data_db08d298390b8de986f66bbbc7f29243
#
_entry.id   db08d298390b8de986f66bbbc7f29243
#
_cell.length_a   1.000
_cell.length_b   1.000
_cell.length_c   1.000
_cell.angle_alpha   90.00
_cell.angle_beta   90.00
_cell.angle_gamma   90.00
#
_symmetry.space_group_name_H-M   'P 1'
#
loop_
_entity.id
_entity.type
_entity.pdbx_description
1 polymer ?
#
loop_
_entity_poly.entity_id
_entity_poly.type
_entity_poly.pdbx_seq_one_letter_code
_entity_poly.pdbx_strand_id
1 'polypeptide(L)'
;MNKKIIFLIIALTVTFSNKGLSFERGVCAHFDSYSEDPVVYLKALKQIGASSIRVDYQWNKIERTKGKYVVSRPLVKTDAAINQSSLYGLNNLLILDYGNSLYDNGGYPTTRDGINAFANYTKWVVKKNKGKIKYYEVWNEWKNGTGMPPAMKNTGTAKGYFEIVKRVSHIIKENDPNAIILAGSFNPLTDSDNAWFYELIELGILDYIDGISIHPYSYKNENIQLRTAEANLNAIDQFYDKLTNIANRKTAIYITEIGIPNYDGIGGVNEIESSIFRKKYIKLASERSYIKGVWWYDLKDDGTNKSFNEHNFGIFKANMTLKKNTDENLSLKN
;
A
#
# COMPACT_ATOMS: atom_id res chain seq x y z
N MET A 1 -43.09 -42.66 41.70
CA MET A 1 -42.31 -42.77 40.41
C MET A 1 -41.84 -41.39 39.98
N ASN A 2 -40.62 -41.04 40.29
CA ASN A 2 -40.02 -39.72 39.91
C ASN A 2 -39.27 -39.87 38.58
N LYS A 3 -39.77 -39.26 37.52
CA LYS A 3 -39.07 -39.17 36.24
C LYS A 3 -38.04 -38.02 36.31
N LYS A 4 -36.74 -38.35 36.33
CA LYS A 4 -35.65 -37.40 36.15
C LYS A 4 -35.55 -37.10 34.66
N ILE A 5 -35.77 -35.83 34.28
CA ILE A 5 -35.52 -35.31 32.94
C ILE A 5 -34.04 -34.90 32.90
N ILE A 6 -33.25 -35.57 32.05
CA ILE A 6 -31.85 -35.23 31.80
C ILE A 6 -31.84 -34.26 30.63
N PHE A 7 -31.45 -32.99 30.88
CA PHE A 7 -31.16 -32.01 29.82
C PHE A 7 -29.75 -32.27 29.29
N LEU A 8 -29.68 -32.70 28.05
CA LEU A 8 -28.40 -32.82 27.33
C LEU A 8 -28.05 -31.43 26.75
N ILE A 9 -27.10 -30.74 27.35
CA ILE A 9 -26.53 -29.49 26.80
C ILE A 9 -25.51 -29.89 25.75
N ILE A 10 -25.86 -29.74 24.46
CA ILE A 10 -24.91 -29.83 23.34
C ILE A 10 -24.15 -28.52 23.26
N ALA A 11 -22.93 -28.49 23.75
CA ALA A 11 -22.02 -27.37 23.54
C ALA A 11 -21.57 -27.39 22.08
N LEU A 12 -22.07 -26.47 21.27
CA LEU A 12 -21.60 -26.23 19.92
C LEU A 12 -20.25 -25.49 20.04
N THR A 13 -19.16 -26.20 19.96
CA THR A 13 -17.81 -25.58 19.82
C THR A 13 -17.67 -25.03 18.42
N VAL A 14 -17.92 -23.73 18.25
CA VAL A 14 -17.58 -23.01 17.04
C VAL A 14 -16.06 -22.85 17.03
N THR A 15 -15.38 -23.73 16.31
CA THR A 15 -13.96 -23.56 16.01
C THR A 15 -13.81 -22.42 15.02
N PHE A 16 -13.49 -21.22 15.49
CA PHE A 16 -13.00 -20.16 14.62
C PHE A 16 -11.66 -20.61 14.04
N SER A 17 -11.70 -21.08 12.80
CA SER A 17 -10.49 -21.28 12.02
C SER A 17 -9.85 -19.90 11.84
N ASN A 18 -8.81 -19.58 12.61
CA ASN A 18 -7.91 -18.48 12.33
C ASN A 18 -7.18 -18.82 11.01
N LYS A 19 -7.83 -18.58 9.88
CA LYS A 19 -7.12 -18.49 8.60
C LYS A 19 -6.19 -17.30 8.72
N GLY A 20 -4.92 -17.54 9.07
CA GLY A 20 -3.89 -16.52 9.02
C GLY A 20 -3.99 -15.78 7.69
N LEU A 21 -3.84 -14.46 7.70
CA LEU A 21 -3.85 -13.66 6.47
C LEU A 21 -2.82 -14.27 5.51
N SER A 22 -3.28 -14.69 4.33
CA SER A 22 -2.38 -15.17 3.27
C SER A 22 -1.46 -14.01 2.86
N PHE A 23 -0.20 -14.33 2.56
CA PHE A 23 0.76 -13.36 2.05
C PHE A 23 0.25 -12.72 0.75
N GLU A 24 0.21 -11.37 0.68
CA GLU A 24 -0.26 -10.65 -0.51
C GLU A 24 0.86 -10.46 -1.53
N ARG A 25 0.53 -10.75 -2.76
CA ARG A 25 1.35 -10.49 -3.96
C ARG A 25 0.67 -9.39 -4.75
N GLY A 26 0.93 -8.17 -4.33
CA GLY A 26 0.27 -6.99 -4.89
C GLY A 26 1.03 -6.37 -6.05
N VAL A 27 0.34 -5.50 -6.77
CA VAL A 27 0.92 -4.63 -7.80
C VAL A 27 0.29 -3.25 -7.69
N CYS A 28 1.13 -2.20 -7.76
CA CYS A 28 0.67 -0.83 -7.90
C CYS A 28 0.16 -0.60 -9.33
N ALA A 29 -0.94 0.13 -9.47
CA ALA A 29 -1.56 0.36 -10.77
C ALA A 29 -2.21 1.74 -10.85
N HIS A 30 -1.92 2.47 -11.92
CA HIS A 30 -2.37 3.85 -12.16
C HIS A 30 -3.52 3.87 -13.17
N PHE A 31 -4.66 3.22 -12.83
CA PHE A 31 -5.80 3.07 -13.75
C PHE A 31 -6.33 4.39 -14.30
N ASP A 32 -6.18 5.49 -13.57
CA ASP A 32 -6.58 6.83 -13.98
C ASP A 32 -5.76 7.36 -15.17
N SER A 33 -4.53 6.88 -15.36
CA SER A 33 -3.64 7.24 -16.48
C SER A 33 -3.70 6.23 -17.65
N TYR A 34 -4.26 5.04 -17.43
CA TYR A 34 -4.26 3.97 -18.43
C TYR A 34 -5.30 4.21 -19.55
N SER A 35 -4.94 3.84 -20.81
CA SER A 35 -5.78 4.06 -21.97
C SER A 35 -6.97 3.12 -22.04
N GLU A 36 -6.73 1.81 -21.81
CA GLU A 36 -7.69 0.74 -21.99
C GLU A 36 -8.75 0.63 -20.88
N ASP A 37 -9.74 -0.23 -21.10
CA ASP A 37 -10.70 -0.61 -20.06
C ASP A 37 -10.00 -1.31 -18.89
N PRO A 38 -10.35 -1.02 -17.62
CA PRO A 38 -9.76 -1.65 -16.44
C PRO A 38 -9.72 -3.18 -16.47
N VAL A 39 -10.69 -3.82 -17.12
CA VAL A 39 -10.76 -5.29 -17.27
C VAL A 39 -9.51 -5.87 -17.96
N VAL A 40 -8.92 -5.16 -18.91
CA VAL A 40 -7.69 -5.57 -19.60
C VAL A 40 -6.56 -5.75 -18.58
N TYR A 41 -6.41 -4.77 -17.70
CA TYR A 41 -5.36 -4.77 -16.68
C TYR A 41 -5.64 -5.76 -15.54
N LEU A 42 -6.91 -5.91 -15.13
CA LEU A 42 -7.29 -6.92 -14.12
C LEU A 42 -7.04 -8.34 -14.61
N LYS A 43 -7.27 -8.63 -15.88
CA LYS A 43 -6.91 -9.92 -16.51
C LYS A 43 -5.40 -10.13 -16.52
N ALA A 44 -4.63 -9.12 -16.89
CA ALA A 44 -3.17 -9.17 -16.89
C ALA A 44 -2.61 -9.43 -15.48
N LEU A 45 -3.15 -8.77 -14.46
CA LEU A 45 -2.79 -8.98 -13.04
C LEU A 45 -3.06 -10.42 -12.60
N LYS A 46 -4.24 -10.95 -12.94
CA LYS A 46 -4.58 -12.35 -12.66
C LYS A 46 -3.62 -13.32 -13.36
N GLN A 47 -3.27 -13.06 -14.63
CA GLN A 47 -2.36 -13.88 -15.42
C GLN A 47 -0.97 -13.98 -14.77
N ILE A 48 -0.44 -12.90 -14.20
CA ILE A 48 0.86 -12.92 -13.53
C ILE A 48 0.79 -13.40 -12.07
N GLY A 49 -0.36 -13.87 -11.59
CA GLY A 49 -0.52 -14.42 -10.24
C GLY A 49 -0.61 -13.37 -9.13
N ALA A 50 -0.97 -12.14 -9.45
CA ALA A 50 -1.26 -11.12 -8.43
C ALA A 50 -2.47 -11.51 -7.57
N SER A 51 -2.45 -11.14 -6.30
CA SER A 51 -3.55 -11.32 -5.35
C SER A 51 -4.16 -9.99 -4.88
N SER A 52 -3.51 -8.87 -5.19
CA SER A 52 -3.95 -7.55 -4.75
C SER A 52 -3.52 -6.45 -5.73
N ILE A 53 -4.30 -5.37 -5.77
CA ILE A 53 -3.93 -4.11 -6.44
C ILE A 53 -3.76 -3.02 -5.39
N ARG A 54 -2.82 -2.08 -5.62
CA ARG A 54 -2.66 -0.86 -4.83
C ARG A 54 -2.91 0.34 -5.74
N VAL A 55 -3.83 1.22 -5.32
CA VAL A 55 -4.32 2.33 -6.13
C VAL A 55 -4.51 3.59 -5.30
N ASP A 56 -4.22 4.75 -5.91
CA ASP A 56 -4.53 6.05 -5.32
C ASP A 56 -6.01 6.38 -5.48
N TYR A 57 -6.58 7.03 -4.45
CA TYR A 57 -7.94 7.53 -4.51
C TYR A 57 -7.99 9.00 -4.07
N GLN A 58 -7.32 9.85 -4.83
CA GLN A 58 -6.87 11.19 -4.47
C GLN A 58 -8.00 12.12 -4.03
N TRP A 59 -7.83 12.76 -2.88
CA TRP A 59 -8.81 13.66 -2.27
C TRP A 59 -9.23 14.81 -3.20
N ASN A 60 -8.28 15.48 -3.85
CA ASN A 60 -8.57 16.59 -4.76
C ASN A 60 -9.35 16.18 -6.01
N LYS A 61 -9.31 14.90 -6.38
CA LYS A 61 -10.11 14.35 -7.49
C LYS A 61 -11.51 13.94 -7.05
N ILE A 62 -11.75 13.74 -5.75
CA ILE A 62 -13.06 13.41 -5.18
C ILE A 62 -13.82 14.66 -4.73
N GLU A 63 -13.17 15.56 -3.99
CA GLU A 63 -13.75 16.79 -3.47
C GLU A 63 -13.24 17.98 -4.26
N ARG A 64 -13.86 18.27 -5.41
CA ARG A 64 -13.55 19.43 -6.27
C ARG A 64 -14.31 20.69 -5.87
N THR A 65 -15.28 20.56 -4.99
CA THR A 65 -16.05 21.64 -4.36
C THR A 65 -16.24 21.28 -2.91
N LYS A 66 -15.99 22.22 -2.00
CA LYS A 66 -16.07 21.99 -0.53
C LYS A 66 -17.36 21.25 -0.13
N GLY A 67 -17.19 20.12 0.55
CA GLY A 67 -18.27 19.28 1.06
C GLY A 67 -19.04 18.47 0.00
N LYS A 68 -18.63 18.49 -1.28
CA LYS A 68 -19.26 17.70 -2.35
C LYS A 68 -18.32 16.61 -2.83
N TYR A 69 -18.67 15.36 -2.55
CA TYR A 69 -17.87 14.18 -2.87
C TYR A 69 -18.47 13.42 -4.05
N VAL A 70 -17.68 13.21 -5.09
CA VAL A 70 -18.09 12.48 -6.29
C VAL A 70 -16.87 11.86 -6.96
N VAL A 71 -17.03 10.67 -7.56
CA VAL A 71 -16.00 10.10 -8.43
C VAL A 71 -15.89 10.96 -9.67
N SER A 72 -14.83 11.76 -9.76
CA SER A 72 -14.60 12.61 -10.93
C SER A 72 -14.08 11.79 -12.13
N ARG A 73 -14.18 12.36 -13.34
CA ARG A 73 -13.77 11.71 -14.58
C ARG A 73 -12.38 11.05 -14.52
N PRO A 74 -11.33 11.65 -13.93
CA PRO A 74 -10.02 10.98 -13.81
C PRO A 74 -10.05 9.68 -13.03
N LEU A 75 -10.92 9.54 -12.00
CA LEU A 75 -10.98 8.37 -11.14
C LEU A 75 -11.98 7.29 -11.58
N VAL A 76 -12.72 7.49 -12.67
CA VAL A 76 -13.76 6.54 -13.11
C VAL A 76 -13.16 5.16 -13.39
N LYS A 77 -11.98 5.09 -14.01
CA LYS A 77 -11.32 3.81 -14.29
C LYS A 77 -10.79 3.12 -13.02
N THR A 78 -10.23 3.89 -12.09
CA THR A 78 -9.83 3.37 -10.77
C THR A 78 -11.03 2.83 -10.00
N ASP A 79 -12.14 3.57 -9.98
CA ASP A 79 -13.39 3.14 -9.34
C ASP A 79 -13.96 1.86 -9.99
N ALA A 80 -13.92 1.77 -11.32
CA ALA A 80 -14.34 0.57 -12.04
C ALA A 80 -13.43 -0.63 -11.73
N ALA A 81 -12.10 -0.44 -11.64
CA ALA A 81 -11.16 -1.49 -11.25
C ALA A 81 -11.45 -2.00 -9.83
N ILE A 82 -11.65 -1.11 -8.85
CA ILE A 82 -12.01 -1.47 -7.47
C ILE A 82 -13.30 -2.31 -7.45
N ASN A 83 -14.31 -1.90 -8.20
CA ASN A 83 -15.61 -2.60 -8.22
C ASN A 83 -15.54 -3.99 -8.86
N GLN A 84 -14.57 -4.25 -9.72
CA GLN A 84 -14.44 -5.48 -10.49
C GLN A 84 -13.31 -6.40 -10.01
N SER A 85 -12.36 -5.92 -9.19
CA SER A 85 -11.17 -6.65 -8.74
C SER A 85 -11.47 -8.03 -8.18
N SER A 86 -12.53 -8.17 -7.37
CA SER A 86 -12.93 -9.43 -6.75
C SER A 86 -13.30 -10.52 -7.77
N LEU A 87 -13.82 -10.16 -8.95
CA LEU A 87 -14.11 -11.10 -10.04
C LEU A 87 -12.84 -11.75 -10.59
N TYR A 88 -11.69 -11.13 -10.37
CA TYR A 88 -10.37 -11.62 -10.77
C TYR A 88 -9.57 -12.21 -9.59
N GLY A 89 -10.18 -12.32 -8.41
CA GLY A 89 -9.52 -12.81 -7.19
C GLY A 89 -8.52 -11.83 -6.59
N LEU A 90 -8.69 -10.52 -6.85
CA LEU A 90 -7.80 -9.47 -6.40
C LEU A 90 -8.40 -8.71 -5.21
N ASN A 91 -7.64 -8.56 -4.13
CA ASN A 91 -7.94 -7.65 -3.03
C ASN A 91 -7.57 -6.21 -3.45
N ASN A 92 -8.19 -5.23 -2.79
CA ASN A 92 -7.87 -3.82 -3.00
C ASN A 92 -7.10 -3.26 -1.78
N LEU A 93 -5.95 -2.62 -2.05
CA LEU A 93 -5.30 -1.67 -1.17
C LEU A 93 -5.54 -0.27 -1.75
N LEU A 94 -6.21 0.56 -1.00
CA LEU A 94 -6.58 1.91 -1.40
C LEU A 94 -5.82 2.94 -0.57
N ILE A 95 -5.13 3.86 -1.24
CA ILE A 95 -4.42 4.95 -0.60
C ILE A 95 -5.37 6.14 -0.46
N LEU A 96 -5.44 6.67 0.75
CA LEU A 96 -6.16 7.90 1.05
C LEU A 96 -5.17 9.07 1.00
N ASP A 97 -5.14 9.82 -0.09
CA ASP A 97 -4.17 10.86 -0.42
C ASP A 97 -4.73 11.85 -1.46
N TYR A 98 -4.10 12.82 -1.89
CA TYR A 98 -3.05 13.69 -1.38
C TYR A 98 -3.67 14.97 -0.79
N GLY A 99 -2.97 16.14 -0.86
CA GLY A 99 -3.55 17.43 -0.47
C GLY A 99 -4.68 17.91 -1.40
N ASN A 100 -5.48 18.84 -0.92
CA ASN A 100 -6.58 19.44 -1.68
C ASN A 100 -6.48 20.96 -1.62
N SER A 101 -6.40 21.63 -2.76
CA SER A 101 -6.24 23.09 -2.85
C SER A 101 -7.38 23.89 -2.22
N LEU A 102 -8.49 23.26 -1.91
CA LEU A 102 -9.59 23.87 -1.16
C LEU A 102 -9.25 24.09 0.33
N TYR A 103 -8.21 23.41 0.84
CA TYR A 103 -7.76 23.40 2.23
C TYR A 103 -6.22 23.44 2.29
N ASP A 104 -5.68 24.09 3.32
CA ASP A 104 -4.24 24.13 3.60
C ASP A 104 -3.36 24.41 2.36
N ASN A 105 -3.86 25.21 1.40
CA ASN A 105 -3.18 25.55 0.12
C ASN A 105 -2.75 24.33 -0.70
N GLY A 106 -3.45 23.19 -0.59
CA GLY A 106 -3.12 21.96 -1.28
C GLY A 106 -1.98 21.17 -0.64
N GLY A 107 -1.50 21.58 0.53
CA GLY A 107 -0.50 20.89 1.31
C GLY A 107 -1.08 19.80 2.21
N TYR A 108 -0.32 19.47 3.26
CA TYR A 108 -0.77 18.54 4.29
C TYR A 108 -1.97 19.12 5.07
N PRO A 109 -3.00 18.32 5.35
CA PRO A 109 -4.13 18.76 6.17
C PRO A 109 -3.70 18.88 7.64
N THR A 110 -3.22 20.06 8.04
CA THR A 110 -2.67 20.32 9.38
C THR A 110 -3.51 21.33 10.17
N THR A 111 -4.32 22.14 9.50
CA THR A 111 -5.30 22.98 10.19
C THR A 111 -6.50 22.15 10.66
N ARG A 112 -7.24 22.65 11.66
CA ARG A 112 -8.48 22.00 12.12
C ARG A 112 -9.48 21.80 10.99
N ASP A 113 -9.59 22.75 10.07
CA ASP A 113 -10.49 22.68 8.91
C ASP A 113 -10.00 21.59 7.93
N GLY A 114 -8.72 21.59 7.58
CA GLY A 114 -8.12 20.60 6.71
C GLY A 114 -8.20 19.18 7.27
N ILE A 115 -7.89 18.98 8.56
CA ILE A 115 -8.01 17.67 9.22
C ILE A 115 -9.45 17.16 9.18
N ASN A 116 -10.44 18.02 9.49
CA ASN A 116 -11.85 17.64 9.45
C ASN A 116 -12.32 17.34 8.02
N ALA A 117 -11.85 18.11 7.04
CA ALA A 117 -12.21 17.90 5.64
C ALA A 117 -11.63 16.60 5.09
N PHE A 118 -10.36 16.28 5.38
CA PHE A 118 -9.75 14.98 5.04
C PHE A 118 -10.48 13.82 5.71
N ALA A 119 -10.87 13.98 6.96
CA ALA A 119 -11.67 13.01 7.70
C ALA A 119 -13.05 12.77 7.06
N ASN A 120 -13.71 13.82 6.58
CA ASN A 120 -15.00 13.72 5.89
C ASN A 120 -14.85 13.04 4.50
N TYR A 121 -13.80 13.37 3.74
CA TYR A 121 -13.43 12.66 2.53
C TYR A 121 -13.21 11.18 2.82
N THR A 122 -12.39 10.82 3.82
CA THR A 122 -12.17 9.44 4.25
C THR A 122 -13.48 8.73 4.55
N LYS A 123 -14.36 9.36 5.34
CA LYS A 123 -15.67 8.79 5.69
C LYS A 123 -16.51 8.48 4.45
N TRP A 124 -16.51 9.38 3.47
CA TRP A 124 -17.24 9.18 2.22
C TRP A 124 -16.65 8.01 1.42
N VAL A 125 -15.31 7.95 1.28
CA VAL A 125 -14.61 6.87 0.56
C VAL A 125 -14.90 5.52 1.19
N VAL A 126 -14.78 5.40 2.51
CA VAL A 126 -15.00 4.14 3.23
C VAL A 126 -16.45 3.67 3.10
N LYS A 127 -17.42 4.59 3.27
CA LYS A 127 -18.84 4.24 3.10
C LYS A 127 -19.16 3.76 1.69
N LYS A 128 -18.65 4.46 0.67
CA LYS A 128 -18.86 4.11 -0.74
C LYS A 128 -18.30 2.73 -1.09
N ASN A 129 -17.15 2.39 -0.51
CA ASN A 129 -16.40 1.19 -0.86
C ASN A 129 -16.47 0.09 0.21
N LYS A 130 -17.40 0.19 1.16
CA LYS A 130 -17.55 -0.78 2.26
C LYS A 130 -17.56 -2.22 1.76
N GLY A 131 -16.69 -3.04 2.36
CA GLY A 131 -16.54 -4.46 2.04
C GLY A 131 -15.81 -4.76 0.72
N LYS A 132 -15.37 -3.72 -0.04
CA LYS A 132 -14.58 -3.88 -1.27
C LYS A 132 -13.09 -3.64 -1.04
N ILE A 133 -12.74 -2.88 -0.02
CA ILE A 133 -11.35 -2.53 0.31
C ILE A 133 -10.90 -3.40 1.48
N LYS A 134 -9.83 -4.15 1.26
CA LYS A 134 -9.20 -4.94 2.32
C LYS A 134 -8.21 -4.11 3.14
N TYR A 135 -7.48 -3.21 2.48
CA TYR A 135 -6.45 -2.38 3.09
C TYR A 135 -6.68 -0.91 2.77
N TYR A 136 -6.72 -0.06 3.78
CA TYR A 136 -6.62 1.39 3.63
C TYR A 136 -5.23 1.83 4.07
N GLU A 137 -4.48 2.45 3.17
CA GLU A 137 -3.20 3.08 3.49
C GLU A 137 -3.43 4.57 3.69
N VAL A 138 -3.02 5.08 4.86
CA VAL A 138 -3.22 6.50 5.19
C VAL A 138 -2.05 7.29 4.66
N TRP A 139 -2.28 8.00 3.57
CA TRP A 139 -1.32 8.79 2.83
C TRP A 139 -0.25 7.97 2.10
N ASN A 140 0.43 8.61 1.14
CA ASN A 140 1.59 8.08 0.44
C ASN A 140 2.80 8.97 0.69
N GLU A 141 3.87 8.40 1.27
CA GLU A 141 5.17 9.05 1.48
C GLU A 141 5.09 10.45 2.12
N TRP A 142 4.33 10.58 3.21
CA TRP A 142 4.20 11.84 3.94
C TRP A 142 5.55 12.48 4.26
N LYS A 143 6.52 11.70 4.76
CA LYS A 143 7.86 12.17 5.11
C LYS A 143 8.59 12.82 3.92
N ASN A 144 8.41 12.27 2.72
CA ASN A 144 9.07 12.70 1.51
C ASN A 144 8.35 13.84 0.77
N GLY A 145 7.11 14.13 1.15
CA GLY A 145 6.29 15.15 0.49
C GLY A 145 5.87 14.79 -0.92
N THR A 146 5.73 13.48 -1.20
CA THR A 146 5.25 13.01 -2.50
C THR A 146 3.84 13.55 -2.76
N GLY A 147 3.62 14.09 -3.97
CA GLY A 147 2.34 14.71 -4.34
C GLY A 147 2.09 16.11 -3.76
N MET A 148 3.02 16.66 -2.98
CA MET A 148 2.88 18.00 -2.39
C MET A 148 3.37 19.11 -3.31
N PRO A 149 2.75 20.31 -3.25
CA PRO A 149 3.32 21.49 -3.89
C PRO A 149 4.77 21.71 -3.43
N PRO A 150 5.69 22.16 -4.31
CA PRO A 150 7.12 22.27 -3.98
C PRO A 150 7.43 23.04 -2.68
N ALA A 151 6.70 24.11 -2.40
CA ALA A 151 6.85 24.91 -1.18
C ALA A 151 6.43 24.18 0.11
N MET A 152 5.68 23.08 -0.02
CA MET A 152 5.09 22.33 1.10
C MET A 152 5.79 20.99 1.38
N LYS A 153 6.67 20.52 0.49
CA LYS A 153 7.29 19.18 0.58
C LYS A 153 7.95 18.88 1.93
N ASN A 154 8.56 19.86 2.55
CA ASN A 154 9.32 19.70 3.80
C ASN A 154 8.54 20.10 5.06
N THR A 155 7.23 20.32 4.96
CA THR A 155 6.41 20.76 6.10
C THR A 155 5.69 19.62 6.83
N GLY A 156 5.77 18.38 6.31
CA GLY A 156 5.13 17.20 6.88
C GLY A 156 5.83 16.69 8.13
N THR A 157 5.34 17.06 9.32
CA THR A 157 5.86 16.58 10.60
C THR A 157 5.28 15.22 10.99
N ALA A 158 6.00 14.46 11.83
CA ALA A 158 5.48 13.21 12.41
C ALA A 158 4.20 13.47 13.23
N LYS A 159 4.17 14.53 14.03
CA LYS A 159 2.99 14.92 14.80
C LYS A 159 1.77 15.19 13.90
N GLY A 160 1.96 15.94 12.80
CA GLY A 160 0.88 16.20 11.82
C GLY A 160 0.34 14.92 11.21
N TYR A 161 1.23 13.99 10.82
CA TYR A 161 0.85 12.69 10.30
C TYR A 161 0.10 11.84 11.33
N PHE A 162 0.60 11.80 12.56
CA PHE A 162 -0.05 11.10 13.67
C PHE A 162 -1.50 11.56 13.88
N GLU A 163 -1.75 12.88 13.90
CA GLU A 163 -3.11 13.42 14.08
C GLU A 163 -4.07 12.97 12.96
N ILE A 164 -3.59 12.94 11.70
CA ILE A 164 -4.38 12.44 10.58
C ILE A 164 -4.65 10.93 10.73
N VAL A 165 -3.63 10.12 10.98
CA VAL A 165 -3.78 8.66 11.15
C VAL A 165 -4.76 8.36 12.27
N LYS A 166 -4.57 8.98 13.44
CA LYS A 166 -5.47 8.83 14.59
C LYS A 166 -6.92 9.15 14.21
N ARG A 167 -7.14 10.27 13.51
CA ARG A 167 -8.48 10.75 13.17
C ARG A 167 -9.18 9.81 12.17
N VAL A 168 -8.48 9.41 11.10
CA VAL A 168 -9.10 8.61 10.03
C VAL A 168 -9.23 7.14 10.42
N SER A 169 -8.36 6.61 11.28
CA SER A 169 -8.44 5.21 11.73
C SER A 169 -9.74 4.92 12.47
N HIS A 170 -10.18 5.81 13.35
CA HIS A 170 -11.50 5.70 13.99
C HIS A 170 -12.63 5.67 12.96
N ILE A 171 -12.58 6.55 11.96
CA ILE A 171 -13.60 6.64 10.90
C ILE A 171 -13.64 5.36 10.06
N ILE A 172 -12.46 4.82 9.71
CA ILE A 172 -12.38 3.57 8.95
C ILE A 172 -13.02 2.43 9.75
N LYS A 173 -12.60 2.24 11.01
CA LYS A 173 -13.13 1.13 11.86
C LYS A 173 -14.61 1.27 12.17
N GLU A 174 -15.13 2.47 12.35
CA GLU A 174 -16.58 2.71 12.54
C GLU A 174 -17.42 2.32 11.31
N ASN A 175 -16.90 2.52 10.10
CA ASN A 175 -17.67 2.34 8.86
C ASN A 175 -17.36 1.02 8.14
N ASP A 176 -16.14 0.49 8.27
CA ASP A 176 -15.69 -0.81 7.75
C ASP A 176 -14.74 -1.50 8.75
N PRO A 177 -15.28 -2.16 9.80
CA PRO A 177 -14.49 -2.70 10.91
C PRO A 177 -13.53 -3.82 10.50
N ASN A 178 -13.77 -4.48 9.37
CA ASN A 178 -12.94 -5.58 8.87
C ASN A 178 -11.76 -5.09 8.00
N ALA A 179 -11.74 -3.82 7.62
CA ALA A 179 -10.65 -3.25 6.84
C ALA A 179 -9.37 -3.16 7.68
N ILE A 180 -8.24 -3.41 7.06
CA ILE A 180 -6.90 -3.33 7.64
C ILE A 180 -6.35 -1.93 7.38
N ILE A 181 -5.88 -1.25 8.42
CA ILE A 181 -5.33 0.10 8.34
C ILE A 181 -3.82 0.04 8.31
N LEU A 182 -3.22 0.60 7.27
CA LEU A 182 -1.79 0.72 7.08
C LEU A 182 -1.36 2.19 7.17
N ALA A 183 -0.20 2.44 7.78
CA ALA A 183 0.41 3.76 7.80
C ALA A 183 1.94 3.67 7.83
N GLY A 184 2.60 4.71 7.32
CA GLY A 184 4.05 4.82 7.23
C GLY A 184 4.48 5.26 5.85
N SER A 185 4.50 4.33 4.88
CA SER A 185 4.97 4.51 3.48
C SER A 185 6.30 5.30 3.40
N PHE A 186 7.29 4.84 4.15
CA PHE A 186 8.62 5.42 4.24
C PHE A 186 9.70 4.39 3.89
N ASN A 187 10.95 4.84 3.67
CA ASN A 187 12.06 3.95 3.35
C ASN A 187 12.87 3.56 4.60
N PRO A 188 12.70 2.35 5.16
CA PRO A 188 13.40 1.92 6.37
C PRO A 188 14.92 1.70 6.18
N LEU A 189 15.44 1.85 4.96
CA LEU A 189 16.86 1.77 4.65
C LEU A 189 17.60 3.10 4.87
N THR A 190 16.89 4.16 5.32
CA THR A 190 17.47 5.46 5.61
C THR A 190 17.28 5.85 7.07
N ASP A 191 18.35 6.37 7.70
CA ASP A 191 18.31 6.76 9.12
C ASP A 191 17.30 7.88 9.41
N SER A 192 17.16 8.83 8.47
CA SER A 192 16.24 9.96 8.64
C SER A 192 14.78 9.53 8.65
N ASP A 193 14.42 8.54 7.83
CA ASP A 193 13.06 8.02 7.78
C ASP A 193 12.77 7.14 8.99
N ASN A 194 13.77 6.36 9.44
CA ASN A 194 13.67 5.58 10.66
C ASN A 194 13.47 6.49 11.89
N ALA A 195 14.22 7.59 12.01
CA ALA A 195 14.09 8.55 13.10
C ALA A 195 12.67 9.15 13.12
N TRP A 196 12.14 9.54 11.95
CA TRP A 196 10.77 10.04 11.81
C TRP A 196 9.73 9.00 12.23
N PHE A 197 9.94 7.73 11.87
CA PHE A 197 8.98 6.69 12.25
C PHE A 197 9.07 6.33 13.73
N TYR A 198 10.25 6.39 14.34
CA TYR A 198 10.39 6.19 15.80
C TYR A 198 9.68 7.30 16.59
N GLU A 199 9.70 8.55 16.12
CA GLU A 199 8.87 9.63 16.70
C GLU A 199 7.37 9.26 16.67
N LEU A 200 6.89 8.65 15.58
CA LEU A 200 5.50 8.18 15.51
C LEU A 200 5.20 7.05 16.51
N ILE A 201 6.15 6.17 16.77
CA ILE A 201 6.02 5.14 17.81
C ILE A 201 5.87 5.79 19.19
N GLU A 202 6.68 6.79 19.52
CA GLU A 202 6.59 7.53 20.77
C GLU A 202 5.25 8.27 20.93
N LEU A 203 4.67 8.74 19.83
CA LEU A 203 3.34 9.34 19.79
C LEU A 203 2.20 8.30 19.93
N GLY A 204 2.50 7.00 19.84
CA GLY A 204 1.52 5.91 20.00
C GLY A 204 0.78 5.53 18.72
N ILE A 205 1.39 5.70 17.54
CA ILE A 205 0.72 5.41 16.24
C ILE A 205 0.24 3.96 16.13
N LEU A 206 0.95 3.01 16.75
CA LEU A 206 0.62 1.58 16.69
C LEU A 206 -0.74 1.22 17.31
N ASP A 207 -1.35 2.10 18.08
CA ASP A 207 -2.68 1.88 18.65
C ASP A 207 -3.81 2.20 17.66
N TYR A 208 -3.46 2.81 16.54
CA TYR A 208 -4.41 3.26 15.52
C TYR A 208 -4.29 2.52 14.19
N ILE A 209 -3.28 1.66 14.03
CA ILE A 209 -3.02 0.93 12.77
C ILE A 209 -2.92 -0.58 12.99
N ASP A 210 -3.25 -1.35 11.97
CA ASP A 210 -3.12 -2.81 11.97
C ASP A 210 -1.77 -3.28 11.40
N GLY A 211 -1.06 -2.41 10.68
CA GLY A 211 0.24 -2.71 10.12
C GLY A 211 1.00 -1.48 9.63
N ILE A 212 2.30 -1.64 9.50
CA ILE A 212 3.23 -0.60 9.06
C ILE A 212 3.50 -0.80 7.57
N SER A 213 3.27 0.24 6.75
CA SER A 213 3.64 0.25 5.35
C SER A 213 5.04 0.84 5.16
N ILE A 214 5.83 0.22 4.27
CA ILE A 214 7.19 0.64 3.94
C ILE A 214 7.45 0.59 2.44
N HIS A 215 8.37 1.47 1.97
CA HIS A 215 8.83 1.57 0.58
C HIS A 215 10.36 1.41 0.50
N PRO A 216 10.91 0.20 0.64
CA PRO A 216 12.34 -0.04 0.80
C PRO A 216 13.10 0.02 -0.54
N TYR A 217 12.91 1.08 -1.32
CA TYR A 217 13.64 1.28 -2.57
C TYR A 217 15.14 1.37 -2.33
N SER A 218 15.90 0.54 -3.04
CA SER A 218 17.37 0.48 -2.91
C SER A 218 18.12 0.51 -4.22
N TYR A 219 17.45 0.57 -5.37
CA TYR A 219 18.11 0.48 -6.67
C TYR A 219 19.15 1.59 -6.94
N LYS A 220 19.02 2.76 -6.29
CA LYS A 220 20.01 3.87 -6.31
C LYS A 220 20.83 3.96 -5.04
N ASN A 221 20.72 3.01 -4.10
CA ASN A 221 21.48 3.10 -2.85
C ASN A 221 22.97 3.08 -3.13
N GLU A 222 23.74 3.97 -2.45
CA GLU A 222 25.19 4.07 -2.60
C GLU A 222 25.89 2.79 -2.16
N ASN A 223 25.38 2.14 -1.10
CA ASN A 223 25.77 0.78 -0.76
C ASN A 223 25.12 -0.20 -1.76
N ILE A 224 25.89 -0.58 -2.78
CA ILE A 224 25.42 -1.47 -3.85
C ILE A 224 24.95 -2.84 -3.37
N GLN A 225 25.41 -3.31 -2.20
CA GLN A 225 24.96 -4.57 -1.63
C GLN A 225 23.47 -4.50 -1.29
N LEU A 226 22.96 -3.37 -0.81
CA LEU A 226 21.54 -3.17 -0.52
C LEU A 226 20.63 -3.24 -1.76
N ARG A 227 21.21 -3.21 -2.97
CA ARG A 227 20.47 -3.38 -4.22
C ARG A 227 20.10 -4.83 -4.50
N THR A 228 20.56 -5.80 -3.69
CA THR A 228 20.13 -7.21 -3.80
C THR A 228 18.89 -7.46 -2.94
N ALA A 229 18.09 -8.46 -3.34
CA ALA A 229 16.88 -8.82 -2.60
C ALA A 229 17.18 -9.26 -1.16
N GLU A 230 18.25 -10.06 -0.98
CA GLU A 230 18.66 -10.55 0.33
C GLU A 230 19.11 -9.44 1.26
N ALA A 231 20.03 -8.59 0.80
CA ALA A 231 20.58 -7.54 1.67
C ALA A 231 19.53 -6.49 2.00
N ASN A 232 18.63 -6.17 1.06
CA ASN A 232 17.48 -5.29 1.31
C ASN A 232 16.59 -5.87 2.41
N LEU A 233 16.16 -7.12 2.28
CA LEU A 233 15.30 -7.77 3.26
C LEU A 233 15.98 -8.00 4.61
N ASN A 234 17.29 -8.29 4.63
CA ASN A 234 18.07 -8.38 5.89
C ASN A 234 18.15 -7.02 6.60
N ALA A 235 18.23 -5.92 5.86
CA ALA A 235 18.15 -4.58 6.47
C ALA A 235 16.75 -4.29 7.04
N ILE A 236 15.70 -4.79 6.40
CA ILE A 236 14.34 -4.74 6.96
C ILE A 236 14.22 -5.61 8.22
N ASP A 237 14.86 -6.79 8.28
CA ASP A 237 14.92 -7.61 9.50
C ASP A 237 15.53 -6.81 10.65
N GLN A 238 16.66 -6.13 10.43
CA GLN A 238 17.31 -5.29 11.44
C GLN A 238 16.43 -4.11 11.90
N PHE A 239 15.77 -3.46 10.96
CA PHE A 239 14.79 -2.42 11.27
C PHE A 239 13.65 -2.99 12.13
N TYR A 240 13.09 -4.14 11.76
CA TYR A 240 11.97 -4.78 12.46
C TYR A 240 12.35 -5.17 13.90
N ASP A 241 13.54 -5.72 14.11
CA ASP A 241 14.03 -6.07 15.44
C ASP A 241 14.18 -4.83 16.33
N LYS A 242 14.78 -3.75 15.80
CA LYS A 242 14.91 -2.48 16.51
C LYS A 242 13.54 -1.87 16.83
N LEU A 243 12.63 -1.86 15.84
CA LEU A 243 11.26 -1.39 16.01
C LEU A 243 10.53 -2.16 17.11
N THR A 244 10.61 -3.50 17.10
CA THR A 244 9.96 -4.37 18.07
C THR A 244 10.49 -4.09 19.49
N ASN A 245 11.77 -3.86 19.62
CA ASN A 245 12.39 -3.52 20.91
C ASN A 245 11.95 -2.14 21.43
N ILE A 246 11.90 -1.11 20.57
CA ILE A 246 11.44 0.23 20.94
C ILE A 246 9.96 0.21 21.34
N ALA A 247 9.13 -0.44 20.53
CA ALA A 247 7.69 -0.48 20.72
C ALA A 247 7.25 -1.49 21.80
N ASN A 248 8.14 -2.40 22.21
CA ASN A 248 7.83 -3.58 23.04
C ASN A 248 6.61 -4.37 22.49
N ARG A 249 6.48 -4.44 21.17
CA ARG A 249 5.32 -5.00 20.47
C ARG A 249 5.70 -5.44 19.06
N LYS A 250 5.27 -6.66 18.67
CA LYS A 250 5.36 -7.13 17.27
C LYS A 250 4.23 -6.52 16.44
N THR A 251 4.57 -5.89 15.33
CA THR A 251 3.61 -5.28 14.40
C THR A 251 3.86 -5.79 12.98
N ALA A 252 2.82 -6.12 12.24
CA ALA A 252 2.94 -6.58 10.86
C ALA A 252 3.54 -5.50 9.94
N ILE A 253 4.43 -5.93 9.04
CA ILE A 253 5.01 -5.08 7.98
C ILE A 253 4.33 -5.41 6.64
N TYR A 254 4.03 -4.38 5.88
CA TYR A 254 3.54 -4.43 4.52
C TYR A 254 4.49 -3.63 3.63
N ILE A 255 5.10 -4.28 2.65
CA ILE A 255 5.94 -3.61 1.65
C ILE A 255 4.99 -3.14 0.55
N THR A 256 4.45 -1.94 0.72
CA THR A 256 3.41 -1.40 -0.15
C THR A 256 3.95 -0.82 -1.45
N GLU A 257 5.27 -0.57 -1.52
CA GLU A 257 5.99 -0.33 -2.76
C GLU A 257 7.41 -0.89 -2.72
N ILE A 258 7.80 -1.56 -3.79
CA ILE A 258 9.17 -1.91 -4.15
C ILE A 258 9.24 -2.13 -5.65
N GLY A 259 10.30 -1.68 -6.28
CA GLY A 259 10.52 -1.87 -7.71
C GLY A 259 11.96 -1.63 -8.09
N ILE A 260 12.32 -2.12 -9.28
CA ILE A 260 13.63 -1.89 -9.89
C ILE A 260 13.41 -1.58 -11.38
N PRO A 261 13.82 -0.38 -11.86
CA PRO A 261 13.46 0.08 -13.18
C PRO A 261 14.39 -0.49 -14.27
N ASN A 262 13.82 -0.70 -15.47
CA ASN A 262 14.55 -1.10 -16.67
C ASN A 262 14.96 0.15 -17.48
N TYR A 263 15.90 0.94 -16.97
CA TYR A 263 16.33 2.20 -17.60
C TYR A 263 17.87 2.30 -17.67
N ASP A 264 18.39 3.25 -18.46
CA ASP A 264 19.81 3.37 -18.77
C ASP A 264 20.62 4.15 -17.72
N GLY A 265 20.04 4.45 -16.54
CA GLY A 265 20.67 5.21 -15.48
C GLY A 265 21.19 4.37 -14.32
N ILE A 266 21.72 5.06 -13.29
CA ILE A 266 22.27 4.41 -12.09
C ILE A 266 21.23 3.53 -11.41
N GLY A 267 21.57 2.25 -11.22
CA GLY A 267 20.71 1.26 -10.59
C GLY A 267 19.65 0.67 -11.51
N GLY A 268 19.61 1.05 -12.78
CA GLY A 268 18.80 0.38 -13.79
C GLY A 268 19.33 -1.01 -14.10
N VAL A 269 18.42 -1.92 -14.45
CA VAL A 269 18.72 -3.31 -14.81
C VAL A 269 17.98 -3.70 -16.09
N ASN A 270 18.36 -4.80 -16.73
CA ASN A 270 17.59 -5.31 -17.86
C ASN A 270 16.30 -6.05 -17.41
N GLU A 271 15.41 -6.37 -18.35
CA GLU A 271 14.10 -7.00 -18.06
C GLU A 271 14.24 -8.37 -17.34
N ILE A 272 15.26 -9.17 -17.68
CA ILE A 272 15.51 -10.48 -17.08
C ILE A 272 15.98 -10.32 -15.63
N GLU A 273 16.92 -9.42 -15.39
CA GLU A 273 17.44 -9.12 -14.03
C GLU A 273 16.34 -8.59 -13.11
N SER A 274 15.49 -7.68 -13.61
CA SER A 274 14.34 -7.17 -12.86
C SER A 274 13.37 -8.28 -12.49
N SER A 275 13.11 -9.20 -13.41
CA SER A 275 12.23 -10.36 -13.19
C SER A 275 12.82 -11.32 -12.14
N ILE A 276 14.11 -11.63 -12.22
CA ILE A 276 14.83 -12.49 -11.26
C ILE A 276 14.79 -11.86 -9.86
N PHE A 277 15.09 -10.55 -9.78
CA PHE A 277 15.03 -9.81 -8.51
C PHE A 277 13.62 -9.88 -7.90
N ARG A 278 12.59 -9.60 -8.68
CA ARG A 278 11.18 -9.61 -8.22
C ARG A 278 10.77 -10.98 -7.68
N LYS A 279 11.02 -12.06 -8.43
CA LYS A 279 10.73 -13.43 -7.99
C LYS A 279 11.41 -13.75 -6.66
N LYS A 280 12.70 -13.47 -6.58
CA LYS A 280 13.51 -13.72 -5.40
C LYS A 280 13.04 -12.89 -4.20
N TYR A 281 12.76 -11.61 -4.42
CA TYR A 281 12.29 -10.70 -3.38
C TYR A 281 10.97 -11.17 -2.77
N ILE A 282 9.99 -11.49 -3.61
CA ILE A 282 8.67 -11.97 -3.16
C ILE A 282 8.79 -13.28 -2.40
N LYS A 283 9.61 -14.23 -2.89
CA LYS A 283 9.86 -15.50 -2.21
C LYS A 283 10.45 -15.27 -0.82
N LEU A 284 11.57 -14.56 -0.73
CA LEU A 284 12.25 -14.30 0.54
C LEU A 284 11.41 -13.47 1.52
N ALA A 285 10.62 -12.50 1.03
CA ALA A 285 9.69 -11.75 1.85
C ALA A 285 8.59 -12.65 2.44
N SER A 286 8.07 -13.61 1.65
CA SER A 286 7.02 -14.54 2.09
C SER A 286 7.48 -15.54 3.17
N GLU A 287 8.78 -15.77 3.28
CA GLU A 287 9.39 -16.62 4.33
C GLU A 287 9.46 -15.92 5.69
N ARG A 288 9.24 -14.60 5.74
CA ARG A 288 9.28 -13.77 6.95
C ARG A 288 7.88 -13.61 7.54
N SER A 289 7.61 -14.24 8.66
CA SER A 289 6.26 -14.30 9.25
C SER A 289 5.66 -12.91 9.59
N TYR A 290 6.51 -11.89 9.80
CA TYR A 290 6.07 -10.52 10.09
C TYR A 290 5.76 -9.71 8.84
N ILE A 291 6.23 -10.10 7.63
CA ILE A 291 5.86 -9.47 6.36
C ILE A 291 4.57 -10.12 5.85
N LYS A 292 3.55 -9.30 5.59
CA LYS A 292 2.22 -9.78 5.19
C LYS A 292 1.92 -9.62 3.70
N GLY A 293 2.75 -8.88 2.98
CA GLY A 293 2.62 -8.73 1.54
C GLY A 293 3.66 -7.80 0.95
N VAL A 294 3.80 -7.91 -0.37
CA VAL A 294 4.65 -7.06 -1.21
C VAL A 294 3.81 -6.56 -2.37
N TRP A 295 3.78 -5.25 -2.60
CA TRP A 295 3.20 -4.63 -3.80
C TRP A 295 4.33 -4.13 -4.70
N TRP A 296 4.40 -4.73 -5.89
CA TRP A 296 5.42 -4.36 -6.87
C TRP A 296 5.04 -3.06 -7.56
N TYR A 297 5.93 -2.11 -7.61
CA TYR A 297 5.82 -0.89 -8.37
C TYR A 297 6.55 -1.10 -9.71
N ASP A 298 5.83 -1.13 -10.88
CA ASP A 298 4.38 -1.06 -11.00
C ASP A 298 3.85 -2.02 -12.08
N LEU A 299 2.57 -1.92 -12.46
CA LEU A 299 1.94 -2.83 -13.42
C LEU A 299 2.54 -2.68 -14.81
N LYS A 300 2.62 -1.45 -15.34
CA LYS A 300 3.13 -1.18 -16.69
C LYS A 300 3.97 0.09 -16.72
N ASP A 301 4.94 0.11 -17.63
CA ASP A 301 5.76 1.29 -17.87
C ASP A 301 4.88 2.53 -18.14
N ASP A 302 5.10 3.61 -17.39
CA ASP A 302 4.40 4.88 -17.56
C ASP A 302 4.83 5.64 -18.82
N GLY A 303 5.90 5.20 -19.47
CA GLY A 303 6.40 5.79 -20.71
C GLY A 303 7.42 4.94 -21.42
N THR A 304 8.10 5.52 -22.40
CA THR A 304 9.11 4.83 -23.23
C THR A 304 10.50 5.43 -23.14
N ASN A 305 10.67 6.53 -22.39
CA ASN A 305 11.97 7.19 -22.25
C ASN A 305 12.89 6.37 -21.31
N LYS A 306 13.90 5.73 -21.88
CA LYS A 306 14.87 4.90 -21.14
C LYS A 306 15.83 5.69 -20.25
N SER A 307 15.93 7.00 -20.40
CA SER A 307 16.74 7.86 -19.52
C SER A 307 16.01 8.31 -18.26
N PHE A 308 14.70 8.02 -18.13
CA PHE A 308 13.88 8.43 -17.00
C PHE A 308 13.34 7.21 -16.25
N ASN A 309 13.78 7.03 -15.00
CA ASN A 309 13.48 5.83 -14.22
C ASN A 309 11.97 5.59 -14.06
N GLU A 310 11.17 6.65 -13.78
CA GLU A 310 9.73 6.51 -13.54
C GLU A 310 8.96 5.90 -14.73
N HIS A 311 9.47 6.07 -15.95
CA HIS A 311 8.88 5.45 -17.14
C HIS A 311 9.08 3.95 -17.26
N ASN A 312 9.86 3.29 -16.38
CA ASN A 312 10.43 1.97 -16.69
C ASN A 312 10.30 0.93 -15.57
N PHE A 313 9.44 1.14 -14.59
CA PHE A 313 9.24 0.22 -13.47
C PHE A 313 8.29 -0.95 -13.79
N GLY A 314 7.48 -0.85 -14.84
CA GLY A 314 6.41 -1.78 -15.16
C GLY A 314 6.83 -3.23 -15.24
N ILE A 315 5.93 -4.14 -14.86
CA ILE A 315 5.99 -5.56 -15.20
C ILE A 315 5.72 -5.74 -16.70
N PHE A 316 4.79 -4.94 -17.20
CA PHE A 316 4.49 -4.83 -18.63
C PHE A 316 5.14 -3.57 -19.21
N LYS A 317 5.42 -3.58 -20.52
CA LYS A 317 5.78 -2.40 -21.28
C LYS A 317 4.58 -1.44 -21.37
N ALA A 318 4.82 -0.20 -21.77
CA ALA A 318 3.77 0.80 -21.95
C ALA A 318 2.62 0.36 -22.87
N ASN A 319 2.90 -0.53 -23.86
CA ASN A 319 1.91 -1.11 -24.78
C ASN A 319 1.29 -2.42 -24.26
N MET A 320 1.42 -2.76 -22.98
CA MET A 320 0.94 -4.00 -22.36
C MET A 320 1.59 -5.29 -22.87
N THR A 321 2.71 -5.22 -23.59
CA THR A 321 3.52 -6.40 -23.85
C THR A 321 4.25 -6.81 -22.56
N LEU A 322 4.13 -8.09 -22.19
CA LEU A 322 4.83 -8.63 -21.01
C LEU A 322 6.34 -8.53 -21.20
N LYS A 323 7.07 -8.03 -20.20
CA LYS A 323 8.53 -8.01 -20.23
C LYS A 323 9.10 -9.42 -20.13
N LYS A 324 10.34 -9.62 -20.61
CA LYS A 324 10.99 -10.93 -20.67
C LYS A 324 11.06 -11.60 -19.30
N ASN A 325 10.93 -12.96 -19.30
CA ASN A 325 11.00 -13.81 -18.12
C ASN A 325 9.98 -13.46 -17.00
N THR A 326 8.79 -12.92 -17.39
CA THR A 326 7.79 -12.42 -16.44
C THR A 326 6.63 -13.40 -16.21
N ASP A 327 6.55 -14.52 -16.93
CA ASP A 327 5.45 -15.48 -16.81
C ASP A 327 5.31 -16.00 -15.36
N GLU A 328 4.10 -15.89 -14.79
CA GLU A 328 3.73 -16.35 -13.43
C GLU A 328 4.65 -15.84 -12.31
N ASN A 329 5.28 -14.66 -12.47
CA ASN A 329 6.33 -14.15 -11.60
C ASN A 329 5.94 -13.87 -10.16
N LEU A 330 4.65 -13.63 -9.92
CA LEU A 330 4.14 -13.36 -8.57
C LEU A 330 3.63 -14.65 -7.91
N SER A 331 3.59 -15.78 -8.65
CA SER A 331 3.19 -17.07 -8.07
C SER A 331 4.26 -17.60 -7.13
N LEU A 332 3.84 -18.05 -5.95
CA LEU A 332 4.68 -18.77 -4.99
C LEU A 332 4.64 -20.30 -5.21
N LYS A 333 4.05 -20.76 -6.32
CA LYS A 333 4.07 -22.18 -6.69
C LYS A 333 5.49 -22.57 -7.05
N ASN A 334 5.98 -23.62 -6.39
CA ASN A 334 7.26 -24.30 -6.70
C ASN A 334 7.17 -25.03 -8.02
#